data_862a607a55a4fd749308c865ae2a5370
#
_entry.id   862a607a55a4fd749308c865ae2a5370
#
_cell.length_a   1.000
_cell.length_b   1.000
_cell.length_c   1.000
_cell.angle_alpha   90.00
_cell.angle_beta   90.00
_cell.angle_gamma   90.00
#
_symmetry.space_group_name_H-M   'P 1'
#
loop_
_entity.id
_entity.type
_entity.pdbx_description
1 polymer ?
#
loop_
_entity_poly.entity_id
_entity_poly.type
_entity_poly.pdbx_seq_one_letter_code
_entity_poly.pdbx_strand_id
1 'polypeptide(L)'
;MTRNTALVPGTLAAILATTTVAAVMFVAAPTGASKSSSVFAQDKGNFRILANGQQVGKEEFEINPSGGDWVAKGSSEIQTADGVTHVSGTLQLRADGTPVNYEWSTEGAKKASATIGFSGPTATIELRMEGRRPFTQQFTFNSPQIAVLDNNLYYQYAILARLYDSDKKGVQTFPVLVPQEMTPGSVAVESLGEQPSGGGKKLEELTVKTEDLEVDLFLDGGRLIRIVAPSNNAEIVRQ
;
A
#
# COMPACT_ATOMS: atom_id res chain seq x y z
N MET A 1 -28.83 68.97 5.07
CA MET A 1 -29.13 69.46 6.44
C MET A 1 -28.07 68.81 7.35
N THR A 2 -26.95 69.52 7.52
CA THR A 2 -26.57 70.45 8.57
C THR A 2 -26.87 69.91 9.98
N ARG A 3 -25.91 69.65 10.79
CA ARG A 3 -25.12 70.42 11.76
C ARG A 3 -24.34 69.44 12.65
N ASN A 4 -23.05 69.54 12.80
CA ASN A 4 -22.21 70.42 13.58
C ASN A 4 -22.27 70.23 15.12
N THR A 5 -21.04 70.04 15.62
CA THR A 5 -20.37 70.56 16.83
C THR A 5 -20.55 69.75 18.10
N ALA A 6 -19.58 69.56 18.99
CA ALA A 6 -18.45 70.40 19.40
C ALA A 6 -17.38 69.61 20.17
N LEU A 7 -16.13 70.07 20.09
CA LEU A 7 -15.02 69.81 21.01
C LEU A 7 -15.29 70.37 22.45
N VAL A 8 -14.76 69.65 23.49
CA VAL A 8 -14.23 70.27 24.69
C VAL A 8 -13.00 69.52 25.22
N PRO A 9 -11.90 70.19 25.60
CA PRO A 9 -10.65 69.60 26.08
C PRO A 9 -10.60 69.48 27.60
N GLY A 10 -9.82 68.59 28.09
CA GLY A 10 -9.56 68.55 29.53
C GLY A 10 -8.60 67.51 30.04
N THR A 11 -7.43 67.98 30.29
CA THR A 11 -6.47 67.68 31.37
C THR A 11 -5.62 66.35 31.31
N LEU A 12 -4.32 66.63 31.24
CA LEU A 12 -3.18 65.72 31.53
C LEU A 12 -3.27 65.22 32.99
N ALA A 13 -3.02 63.89 33.12
CA ALA A 13 -2.46 63.35 34.36
C ALA A 13 -1.42 62.27 33.94
N ALA A 14 -0.16 62.60 34.18
CA ALA A 14 0.95 61.69 34.00
C ALA A 14 0.97 60.64 35.13
N ILE A 15 0.83 59.39 34.83
CA ILE A 15 1.13 58.31 35.75
C ILE A 15 2.32 57.54 35.20
N LEU A 16 3.45 57.64 35.91
CA LEU A 16 4.62 56.80 35.69
C LEU A 16 4.27 55.36 36.12
N ALA A 17 4.10 54.48 35.17
CA ALA A 17 4.01 53.05 35.44
C ALA A 17 5.36 52.41 35.10
N THR A 18 6.06 51.97 36.12
CA THR A 18 7.25 51.12 36.01
C THR A 18 6.87 49.78 35.46
N THR A 19 7.21 49.53 34.21
CA THR A 19 7.08 48.20 33.56
C THR A 19 8.23 47.28 33.97
N THR A 20 7.92 46.36 34.87
CA THR A 20 8.76 45.20 35.15
C THR A 20 8.65 44.23 33.93
N VAL A 21 9.70 44.15 33.14
CA VAL A 21 9.80 43.16 32.06
C VAL A 21 10.10 41.79 32.69
N ALA A 22 9.07 40.98 32.86
CA ALA A 22 9.26 39.56 33.16
C ALA A 22 9.70 38.85 31.88
N ALA A 23 10.97 38.45 31.82
CA ALA A 23 11.48 37.58 30.74
C ALA A 23 10.87 36.20 30.91
N VAL A 24 9.83 35.88 30.09
CA VAL A 24 9.31 34.53 29.94
C VAL A 24 10.29 33.74 29.09
N MET A 25 11.12 32.93 29.73
CA MET A 25 11.92 31.93 29.02
C MET A 25 10.98 30.84 28.47
N PHE A 26 10.72 30.88 27.17
CA PHE A 26 10.15 29.77 26.45
C PHE A 26 11.20 28.65 26.41
N VAL A 27 11.07 27.69 27.30
CA VAL A 27 11.72 26.40 27.15
C VAL A 27 10.99 25.68 25.99
N ALA A 28 11.58 25.72 24.81
CA ALA A 28 11.14 24.89 23.69
C ALA A 28 11.31 23.44 24.14
N ALA A 29 10.20 22.76 24.46
CA ALA A 29 10.21 21.33 24.61
C ALA A 29 10.68 20.71 23.27
N PRO A 30 11.60 19.74 23.29
CA PRO A 30 11.93 19.03 22.07
C PRO A 30 10.66 18.35 21.58
N THR A 31 10.16 18.79 20.44
CA THR A 31 9.16 18.06 19.66
C THR A 31 9.82 16.76 19.21
N GLY A 32 9.73 15.74 20.06
CA GLY A 32 10.05 14.39 19.67
C GLY A 32 9.17 14.06 18.49
N ALA A 33 9.75 14.02 17.28
CA ALA A 33 9.09 13.46 16.14
C ALA A 33 8.66 12.06 16.55
N SER A 34 7.36 11.85 16.74
CA SER A 34 6.76 10.55 16.92
C SER A 34 7.17 9.76 15.66
N LYS A 35 8.10 8.80 15.79
CA LYS A 35 8.38 7.86 14.72
C LYS A 35 7.08 7.12 14.49
N SER A 36 6.37 7.43 13.42
CA SER A 36 5.27 6.62 12.93
C SER A 36 5.79 5.20 12.86
N SER A 37 5.22 4.30 13.67
CA SER A 37 5.59 2.88 13.60
C SER A 37 5.21 2.41 12.20
N SER A 38 6.18 1.82 11.49
CA SER A 38 5.91 1.26 10.17
C SER A 38 4.87 0.14 10.28
N VAL A 39 3.94 0.08 9.34
CA VAL A 39 3.01 -1.05 9.18
C VAL A 39 3.73 -2.30 8.66
N PHE A 40 4.96 -2.16 8.17
CA PHE A 40 5.75 -3.24 7.61
C PHE A 40 6.78 -3.81 8.59
N ALA A 41 7.10 -5.09 8.40
CA ALA A 41 8.28 -5.76 8.93
C ALA A 41 9.05 -6.40 7.77
N GLN A 42 10.37 -6.50 7.93
CA GLN A 42 11.20 -7.18 6.94
C GLN A 42 10.72 -8.60 6.72
N ASP A 43 10.58 -9.00 5.45
CA ASP A 43 10.15 -10.32 5.04
C ASP A 43 10.85 -10.74 3.75
N LYS A 44 11.08 -12.03 3.59
CA LYS A 44 11.56 -12.66 2.35
C LYS A 44 11.09 -14.09 2.30
N GLY A 45 10.92 -14.61 1.11
CA GLY A 45 10.53 -16.02 0.96
C GLY A 45 10.30 -16.40 -0.48
N ASN A 46 9.90 -17.66 -0.61
CA ASN A 46 9.55 -18.24 -1.88
C ASN A 46 8.11 -18.75 -1.79
N PHE A 47 7.37 -18.59 -2.85
CA PHE A 47 6.06 -19.20 -3.03
C PHE A 47 6.10 -20.27 -4.12
N ARG A 48 5.37 -21.33 -3.90
CA ARG A 48 4.99 -22.31 -4.92
C ARG A 48 3.58 -21.99 -5.38
N ILE A 49 3.39 -21.88 -6.68
CA ILE A 49 2.11 -21.55 -7.31
C ILE A 49 1.51 -22.82 -7.87
N LEU A 50 0.28 -23.13 -7.45
CA LEU A 50 -0.47 -24.30 -7.83
C LEU A 50 -1.75 -23.88 -8.56
N ALA A 51 -2.08 -24.60 -9.63
CA ALA A 51 -3.37 -24.52 -10.30
C ALA A 51 -3.91 -25.94 -10.45
N ASN A 52 -5.16 -26.17 -10.05
CA ASN A 52 -5.77 -27.51 -10.02
C ASN A 52 -4.90 -28.57 -9.29
N GLY A 53 -4.22 -28.14 -8.21
CA GLY A 53 -3.33 -29.00 -7.41
C GLY A 53 -1.97 -29.31 -8.05
N GLN A 54 -1.68 -28.83 -9.25
CA GLN A 54 -0.41 -29.01 -9.94
C GLN A 54 0.44 -27.75 -9.83
N GLN A 55 1.74 -27.91 -9.59
CA GLN A 55 2.64 -26.76 -9.59
C GLN A 55 2.81 -26.22 -11.02
N VAL A 56 2.43 -24.95 -11.18
CA VAL A 56 2.54 -24.21 -12.44
C VAL A 56 3.57 -23.09 -12.38
N GLY A 57 4.10 -22.78 -11.19
CA GLY A 57 5.08 -21.70 -11.06
C GLY A 57 5.69 -21.60 -9.67
N LYS A 58 6.54 -20.60 -9.54
CA LYS A 58 7.21 -20.19 -8.30
C LYS A 58 7.38 -18.67 -8.29
N GLU A 59 7.51 -18.09 -7.11
CA GLU A 59 7.86 -16.70 -6.91
C GLU A 59 8.90 -16.58 -5.81
N GLU A 60 9.88 -15.69 -5.99
CA GLU A 60 10.80 -15.24 -4.96
C GLU A 60 10.49 -13.78 -4.64
N PHE A 61 10.54 -13.42 -3.35
CA PHE A 61 10.27 -12.03 -2.96
C PHE A 61 11.07 -11.60 -1.74
N GLU A 62 11.20 -10.28 -1.60
CA GLU A 62 11.76 -9.60 -0.43
C GLU A 62 11.05 -8.28 -0.16
N ILE A 63 10.87 -7.96 1.12
CA ILE A 63 10.34 -6.69 1.62
C ILE A 63 11.36 -6.16 2.62
N ASN A 64 12.02 -5.06 2.28
CA ASN A 64 13.13 -4.51 3.06
C ASN A 64 12.95 -3.02 3.37
N PRO A 65 13.43 -2.55 4.53
CA PRO A 65 13.50 -1.12 4.81
C PRO A 65 14.53 -0.44 3.87
N SER A 66 14.23 0.79 3.46
CA SER A 66 15.08 1.59 2.57
C SER A 66 14.96 3.08 2.89
N GLY A 67 15.95 3.66 3.57
CA GLY A 67 16.01 5.11 3.80
C GLY A 67 14.86 5.73 4.61
N GLY A 68 14.19 4.95 5.45
CA GLY A 68 12.99 5.36 6.21
C GLY A 68 11.67 4.91 5.57
N ASP A 69 11.72 4.48 4.32
CA ASP A 69 10.65 3.90 3.53
C ASP A 69 10.88 2.39 3.35
N TRP A 70 10.15 1.76 2.45
CA TRP A 70 10.19 0.32 2.18
C TRP A 70 10.30 0.04 0.69
N VAL A 71 11.01 -1.03 0.36
CA VAL A 71 11.08 -1.58 -0.99
C VAL A 71 10.67 -3.05 -0.94
N ALA A 72 9.68 -3.39 -1.73
CA ALA A 72 9.24 -4.76 -1.93
C ALA A 72 9.52 -5.17 -3.37
N LYS A 73 10.17 -6.32 -3.55
CA LYS A 73 10.51 -6.90 -4.86
C LYS A 73 9.98 -8.31 -4.96
N GLY A 74 9.51 -8.68 -6.12
CA GLY A 74 9.13 -10.05 -6.44
C GLY A 74 9.50 -10.41 -7.87
N SER A 75 9.76 -11.68 -8.07
CA SER A 75 10.00 -12.28 -9.37
C SER A 75 9.34 -13.64 -9.42
N SER A 76 8.45 -13.84 -10.37
CA SER A 76 7.76 -15.11 -10.60
C SER A 76 8.12 -15.73 -11.94
N GLU A 77 8.08 -17.05 -11.98
CA GLU A 77 8.20 -17.87 -13.19
C GLU A 77 6.96 -18.76 -13.27
N ILE A 78 6.19 -18.62 -14.33
CA ILE A 78 4.91 -19.32 -14.49
C ILE A 78 4.86 -20.04 -15.83
N GLN A 79 4.48 -21.30 -15.75
CA GLN A 79 4.22 -22.13 -16.94
C GLN A 79 2.83 -21.78 -17.48
N THR A 80 2.78 -21.30 -18.71
CA THR A 80 1.55 -21.00 -19.45
C THR A 80 1.43 -21.91 -20.68
N ALA A 81 0.30 -21.84 -21.36
CA ALA A 81 0.12 -22.57 -22.63
C ALA A 81 1.13 -22.15 -23.72
N ASP A 82 1.58 -20.89 -23.67
CA ASP A 82 2.51 -20.30 -24.63
C ASP A 82 3.99 -20.44 -24.21
N GLY A 83 4.28 -21.19 -23.13
CA GLY A 83 5.61 -21.40 -22.58
C GLY A 83 5.80 -20.76 -21.20
N VAL A 84 7.05 -20.52 -20.82
CA VAL A 84 7.40 -19.91 -19.55
C VAL A 84 7.28 -18.40 -19.63
N THR A 85 6.60 -17.80 -18.67
CA THR A 85 6.52 -16.35 -18.49
C THR A 85 7.24 -15.96 -17.21
N HIS A 86 8.14 -14.98 -17.29
CA HIS A 86 8.79 -14.35 -16.16
C HIS A 86 8.13 -13.00 -15.90
N VAL A 87 7.75 -12.76 -14.66
CA VAL A 87 7.19 -11.47 -14.22
C VAL A 87 8.03 -10.93 -13.08
N SER A 88 8.36 -9.67 -13.10
CA SER A 88 9.07 -9.02 -12.00
C SER A 88 8.41 -7.69 -11.63
N GLY A 89 8.47 -7.35 -10.36
CA GLY A 89 7.93 -6.09 -9.85
C GLY A 89 8.75 -5.55 -8.68
N THR A 90 8.92 -4.22 -8.66
CA THR A 90 9.56 -3.50 -7.57
C THR A 90 8.64 -2.38 -7.12
N LEU A 91 8.14 -2.47 -5.89
CA LEU A 91 7.23 -1.50 -5.29
C LEU A 91 7.93 -0.74 -4.18
N GLN A 92 7.98 0.59 -4.30
CA GLN A 92 8.46 1.49 -3.26
C GLN A 92 7.25 2.02 -2.47
N LEU A 93 7.35 1.95 -1.14
CA LEU A 93 6.27 2.28 -0.21
C LEU A 93 6.79 3.17 0.92
N ARG A 94 5.98 4.09 1.36
CA ARG A 94 6.22 4.81 2.62
C ARG A 94 5.98 3.88 3.82
N ALA A 95 6.43 4.30 4.99
CA ALA A 95 6.24 3.55 6.23
C ALA A 95 4.76 3.27 6.58
N ASP A 96 3.84 4.09 6.11
CA ASP A 96 2.38 3.95 6.29
C ASP A 96 1.71 3.07 5.21
N GLY A 97 2.49 2.53 4.27
CA GLY A 97 1.98 1.71 3.17
C GLY A 97 1.54 2.47 1.93
N THR A 98 1.66 3.80 1.91
CA THR A 98 1.37 4.60 0.71
C THR A 98 2.40 4.29 -0.38
N PRO A 99 1.99 3.90 -1.61
CA PRO A 99 2.92 3.64 -2.69
C PRO A 99 3.56 4.94 -3.20
N VAL A 100 4.82 4.84 -3.64
CA VAL A 100 5.61 5.93 -4.20
C VAL A 100 5.89 5.69 -5.68
N ASN A 101 6.37 4.49 -5.99
CA ASN A 101 6.68 4.07 -7.35
C ASN A 101 6.50 2.57 -7.49
N TYR A 102 6.09 2.12 -8.66
CA TYR A 102 6.04 0.70 -9.03
C TYR A 102 6.62 0.49 -10.41
N GLU A 103 7.56 -0.42 -10.52
CA GLU A 103 8.14 -0.87 -11.77
C GLU A 103 7.76 -2.33 -11.97
N TRP A 104 7.27 -2.65 -13.16
CA TRP A 104 6.83 -3.99 -13.53
C TRP A 104 7.35 -4.36 -14.91
N SER A 105 7.68 -5.64 -15.09
CA SER A 105 8.00 -6.18 -16.42
C SER A 105 7.55 -7.63 -16.54
N THR A 106 7.24 -8.03 -17.78
CA THR A 106 6.99 -9.41 -18.15
C THR A 106 7.81 -9.79 -19.37
N GLU A 107 8.36 -11.00 -19.35
CA GLU A 107 9.11 -11.60 -20.43
C GLU A 107 8.57 -13.02 -20.68
N GLY A 108 8.42 -13.37 -21.97
CA GLY A 108 7.86 -14.65 -22.43
C GLY A 108 7.41 -14.52 -23.88
N ALA A 109 6.25 -15.06 -24.20
CA ALA A 109 5.65 -14.91 -25.53
C ALA A 109 5.36 -13.44 -25.92
N LYS A 110 5.19 -12.58 -24.93
CA LYS A 110 5.03 -11.13 -25.10
C LYS A 110 5.89 -10.41 -24.06
N LYS A 111 6.54 -9.33 -24.50
CA LYS A 111 7.31 -8.46 -23.60
C LYS A 111 6.55 -7.16 -23.35
N ALA A 112 6.40 -6.83 -22.08
CA ALA A 112 5.81 -5.56 -21.66
C ALA A 112 6.48 -5.07 -20.38
N SER A 113 6.43 -3.77 -20.14
CA SER A 113 6.86 -3.16 -18.87
C SER A 113 6.02 -1.94 -18.57
N ALA A 114 5.88 -1.61 -17.31
CA ALA A 114 5.24 -0.38 -16.88
C ALA A 114 6.05 0.27 -15.75
N THR A 115 6.01 1.61 -15.74
CA THR A 115 6.44 2.42 -14.60
C THR A 115 5.24 3.20 -14.11
N ILE A 116 4.98 3.17 -12.81
CA ILE A 116 3.84 3.82 -12.19
C ILE A 116 4.34 4.73 -11.09
N GLY A 117 4.18 6.03 -11.28
CA GLY A 117 4.44 7.04 -10.26
C GLY A 117 3.18 7.38 -9.49
N PHE A 118 3.27 7.51 -8.16
CA PHE A 118 2.17 7.88 -7.30
C PHE A 118 2.40 9.26 -6.68
N SER A 119 1.39 10.13 -6.76
CA SER A 119 1.39 11.46 -6.16
C SER A 119 0.06 11.69 -5.43
N GLY A 120 0.07 11.49 -4.10
CA GLY A 120 -1.16 11.44 -3.32
C GLY A 120 -2.12 10.36 -3.87
N PRO A 121 -3.39 10.71 -4.14
CA PRO A 121 -4.36 9.74 -4.65
C PRO A 121 -4.27 9.50 -6.17
N THR A 122 -3.24 10.00 -6.83
CA THR A 122 -3.11 9.92 -8.29
C THR A 122 -2.00 8.95 -8.67
N ALA A 123 -2.29 8.01 -9.57
CA ALA A 123 -1.34 7.11 -10.21
C ALA A 123 -1.18 7.47 -11.69
N THR A 124 0.06 7.62 -12.16
CA THR A 124 0.39 7.83 -13.57
C THR A 124 1.16 6.63 -14.07
N ILE A 125 0.59 5.92 -15.04
CA ILE A 125 1.17 4.71 -15.63
C ILE A 125 1.78 5.06 -16.98
N GLU A 126 3.01 4.65 -17.21
CA GLU A 126 3.63 4.56 -18.53
C GLU A 126 3.81 3.09 -18.88
N LEU A 127 3.04 2.60 -19.84
CA LEU A 127 3.09 1.22 -20.33
C LEU A 127 3.86 1.14 -21.64
N ARG A 128 4.77 0.19 -21.74
CA ARG A 128 5.57 -0.13 -22.92
C ARG A 128 5.32 -1.57 -23.31
N MET A 129 4.93 -1.81 -24.55
CA MET A 129 4.71 -3.14 -25.12
C MET A 129 5.56 -3.28 -26.38
N GLU A 130 6.11 -4.46 -26.59
CA GLU A 130 6.89 -4.77 -27.80
C GLU A 130 6.08 -4.48 -29.06
N GLY A 131 6.68 -3.77 -30.02
CA GLY A 131 6.04 -3.41 -31.28
C GLY A 131 4.96 -2.32 -31.19
N ARG A 132 4.74 -1.71 -30.04
CA ARG A 132 3.74 -0.64 -29.84
C ARG A 132 4.39 0.66 -29.35
N ARG A 133 3.73 1.78 -29.60
CA ARG A 133 4.13 3.06 -29.00
C ARG A 133 3.84 3.03 -27.48
N PRO A 134 4.68 3.65 -26.65
CA PRO A 134 4.38 3.81 -25.22
C PRO A 134 3.02 4.52 -25.04
N PHE A 135 2.31 4.07 -24.03
CA PHE A 135 1.00 4.59 -23.67
C PHE A 135 1.06 5.11 -22.24
N THR A 136 0.52 6.30 -22.01
CA THR A 136 0.46 6.92 -20.68
C THR A 136 -0.98 7.15 -20.29
N GLN A 137 -1.33 6.76 -19.06
CA GLN A 137 -2.66 6.98 -18.48
C GLN A 137 -2.56 7.40 -17.03
N GLN A 138 -3.51 8.21 -16.58
CA GLN A 138 -3.60 8.67 -15.21
C GLN A 138 -4.93 8.24 -14.60
N PHE A 139 -4.87 7.82 -13.33
CA PHE A 139 -6.02 7.47 -12.52
C PHE A 139 -6.01 8.27 -11.22
N THR A 140 -7.18 8.66 -10.74
CA THR A 140 -7.36 9.31 -9.45
C THR A 140 -8.25 8.44 -8.58
N PHE A 141 -7.79 8.15 -7.37
CA PHE A 141 -8.46 7.34 -6.37
C PHE A 141 -9.05 8.22 -5.26
N ASN A 142 -9.82 7.63 -4.37
CA ASN A 142 -10.39 8.31 -3.20
C ASN A 142 -9.45 8.39 -1.99
N SER A 143 -8.31 7.69 -2.04
CA SER A 143 -7.29 7.65 -0.98
C SER A 143 -5.90 7.53 -1.59
N PRO A 144 -4.84 8.06 -0.95
CA PRO A 144 -3.46 7.84 -1.38
C PRO A 144 -2.93 6.44 -1.03
N GLN A 145 -3.57 5.70 -0.14
CA GLN A 145 -3.19 4.35 0.24
C GLN A 145 -3.74 3.35 -0.78
N ILE A 146 -3.10 3.30 -1.95
CA ILE A 146 -3.50 2.48 -3.09
C ILE A 146 -2.76 1.15 -3.02
N ALA A 147 -3.48 0.03 -2.98
CA ALA A 147 -2.88 -1.29 -3.13
C ALA A 147 -2.52 -1.52 -4.61
N VAL A 148 -1.34 -2.06 -4.86
CA VAL A 148 -0.95 -2.55 -6.19
C VAL A 148 -1.09 -4.07 -6.16
N LEU A 149 -1.96 -4.62 -6.99
CA LEU A 149 -2.15 -6.08 -7.13
C LEU A 149 -1.92 -6.46 -8.58
N ASP A 150 -0.77 -7.04 -8.81
CA ASP A 150 -0.31 -7.43 -10.13
C ASP A 150 -0.70 -8.90 -10.40
N ASN A 151 -1.04 -9.23 -11.62
CA ASN A 151 -1.25 -10.60 -12.01
C ASN A 151 0.08 -11.38 -11.91
N ASN A 152 0.08 -12.49 -11.17
CA ASN A 152 1.25 -13.36 -11.00
C ASN A 152 2.38 -12.84 -10.10
N LEU A 153 2.12 -11.82 -9.26
CA LEU A 153 3.03 -11.38 -8.19
C LEU A 153 2.30 -11.39 -6.84
N TYR A 154 2.44 -12.46 -6.12
CA TYR A 154 1.63 -12.78 -4.93
C TYR A 154 2.16 -12.14 -3.65
N TYR A 155 3.43 -11.70 -3.61
CA TYR A 155 3.98 -10.96 -2.48
C TYR A 155 3.19 -9.68 -2.18
N GLN A 156 2.49 -9.14 -3.15
CA GLN A 156 1.68 -7.94 -3.00
C GLN A 156 0.46 -8.16 -2.08
N TYR A 157 -0.01 -9.39 -1.97
CA TYR A 157 -1.01 -9.75 -0.97
C TYR A 157 -0.44 -9.73 0.46
N ALA A 158 0.87 -9.98 0.64
CA ALA A 158 1.51 -9.79 1.94
C ALA A 158 1.57 -8.30 2.32
N ILE A 159 1.70 -7.40 1.34
CA ILE A 159 1.61 -5.96 1.55
C ILE A 159 0.18 -5.56 1.90
N LEU A 160 -0.81 -5.99 1.11
CA LEU A 160 -2.22 -5.71 1.36
C LEU A 160 -2.66 -6.19 2.75
N ALA A 161 -2.27 -7.40 3.18
CA ALA A 161 -2.58 -7.92 4.50
C ALA A 161 -2.06 -7.04 5.63
N ARG A 162 -0.93 -6.35 5.44
CA ARG A 162 -0.35 -5.43 6.43
C ARG A 162 -1.00 -4.04 6.44
N LEU A 163 -1.77 -3.71 5.41
CA LEU A 163 -2.58 -2.48 5.39
C LEU A 163 -3.88 -2.66 6.18
N TYR A 164 -4.33 -3.90 6.38
CA TYR A 164 -5.50 -4.16 7.21
C TYR A 164 -5.20 -3.84 8.67
N ASP A 165 -6.02 -2.96 9.25
CA ASP A 165 -5.92 -2.52 10.63
C ASP A 165 -6.80 -3.42 11.51
N SER A 166 -6.20 -4.40 12.18
CA SER A 166 -6.91 -5.35 13.05
C SER A 166 -7.62 -4.69 14.24
N ASP A 167 -7.17 -3.50 14.66
CA ASP A 167 -7.80 -2.76 15.75
C ASP A 167 -9.15 -2.15 15.34
N LYS A 168 -9.31 -1.80 14.07
CA LYS A 168 -10.57 -1.27 13.52
C LYS A 168 -11.64 -2.31 13.33
N LYS A 169 -11.25 -3.58 13.20
CA LYS A 169 -12.13 -4.72 12.92
C LYS A 169 -13.07 -4.53 11.71
N GLY A 170 -13.75 -5.60 11.30
CA GLY A 170 -14.71 -5.61 10.21
C GLY A 170 -14.10 -5.34 8.84
N VAL A 171 -14.94 -5.05 7.88
CA VAL A 171 -14.55 -4.84 6.47
C VAL A 171 -13.83 -3.51 6.30
N GLN A 172 -12.65 -3.53 5.69
CA GLN A 172 -11.90 -2.33 5.28
C GLN A 172 -11.72 -2.35 3.77
N THR A 173 -11.96 -1.21 3.14
CA THR A 173 -11.89 -1.09 1.68
C THR A 173 -10.66 -0.31 1.28
N PHE A 174 -9.86 -0.86 0.37
CA PHE A 174 -8.68 -0.24 -0.20
C PHE A 174 -8.86 0.01 -1.69
N PRO A 175 -8.51 1.19 -2.20
CA PRO A 175 -8.38 1.38 -3.63
C PRO A 175 -7.28 0.46 -4.15
N VAL A 176 -7.49 -0.12 -5.33
CA VAL A 176 -6.56 -1.03 -5.96
C VAL A 176 -6.26 -0.62 -7.39
N LEU A 177 -5.02 -0.81 -7.78
CA LEU A 177 -4.57 -0.70 -9.16
C LEU A 177 -4.03 -2.05 -9.62
N VAL A 178 -4.61 -2.57 -10.71
CA VAL A 178 -4.12 -3.76 -11.43
C VAL A 178 -3.43 -3.28 -12.71
N PRO A 179 -2.09 -3.22 -12.73
CA PRO A 179 -1.36 -2.57 -13.83
C PRO A 179 -1.62 -3.18 -15.20
N GLN A 180 -1.74 -4.50 -15.29
CA GLN A 180 -1.96 -5.18 -16.58
C GLN A 180 -3.34 -4.93 -17.15
N GLU A 181 -4.32 -4.68 -16.30
CA GLU A 181 -5.70 -4.44 -16.72
C GLU A 181 -5.96 -2.96 -17.00
N MET A 182 -5.03 -2.08 -16.58
CA MET A 182 -5.18 -0.63 -16.68
C MET A 182 -6.52 -0.16 -16.08
N THR A 183 -6.94 -0.84 -15.00
CA THR A 183 -8.24 -0.60 -14.38
C THR A 183 -8.07 -0.26 -12.90
N PRO A 184 -8.55 0.90 -12.47
CA PRO A 184 -8.67 1.22 -11.06
C PRO A 184 -9.89 0.49 -10.47
N GLY A 185 -9.75 0.03 -9.24
CA GLY A 185 -10.82 -0.65 -8.54
C GLY A 185 -10.76 -0.45 -7.03
N SER A 186 -11.46 -1.30 -6.33
CA SER A 186 -11.37 -1.41 -4.87
C SER A 186 -11.49 -2.87 -4.45
N VAL A 187 -10.82 -3.20 -3.34
CA VAL A 187 -10.94 -4.50 -2.69
C VAL A 187 -11.43 -4.30 -1.26
N ALA A 188 -12.33 -5.17 -0.83
CA ALA A 188 -12.75 -5.28 0.56
C ALA A 188 -11.91 -6.36 1.25
N VAL A 189 -11.34 -6.03 2.40
CA VAL A 189 -10.56 -6.95 3.23
C VAL A 189 -11.24 -7.09 4.58
N GLU A 190 -11.42 -8.33 5.04
CA GLU A 190 -12.03 -8.65 6.31
C GLU A 190 -11.26 -9.76 7.01
N SER A 191 -11.09 -9.66 8.34
CA SER A 191 -10.53 -10.74 9.13
C SER A 191 -11.63 -11.70 9.56
N LEU A 192 -11.43 -12.98 9.28
CA LEU A 192 -12.26 -14.09 9.77
C LEU A 192 -11.71 -14.67 11.08
N GLY A 193 -10.64 -14.06 11.63
CA GLY A 193 -9.98 -14.49 12.84
C GLY A 193 -9.09 -15.71 12.66
N GLU A 194 -8.76 -16.38 13.75
CA GLU A 194 -7.91 -17.57 13.74
C GLU A 194 -8.67 -18.81 13.28
N GLN A 195 -8.14 -19.47 12.24
CA GLN A 195 -8.66 -20.70 11.68
C GLN A 195 -7.72 -21.89 11.94
N PRO A 196 -8.24 -23.09 12.21
CA PRO A 196 -7.43 -24.29 12.34
C PRO A 196 -6.66 -24.60 11.05
N SER A 197 -5.35 -24.82 11.14
CA SER A 197 -4.51 -25.13 10.00
C SER A 197 -3.68 -26.38 10.28
N GLY A 198 -4.26 -27.53 10.28
CA GLY A 198 -3.57 -28.82 10.46
C GLY A 198 -2.51 -28.86 11.59
N GLY A 199 -2.28 -30.04 12.20
CA GLY A 199 -1.23 -30.18 13.22
C GLY A 199 -1.43 -29.35 14.50
N GLY A 200 -2.64 -28.86 14.78
CA GLY A 200 -2.94 -28.05 15.98
C GLY A 200 -2.51 -26.57 15.85
N LYS A 201 -2.00 -26.15 14.71
CA LYS A 201 -1.64 -24.75 14.42
C LYS A 201 -2.88 -23.97 14.02
N LYS A 202 -2.91 -22.70 14.39
CA LYS A 202 -3.90 -21.74 13.92
C LYS A 202 -3.22 -20.68 13.08
N LEU A 203 -3.90 -20.25 12.03
CA LEU A 203 -3.50 -19.14 11.18
C LEU A 203 -4.59 -18.07 11.22
N GLU A 204 -4.19 -16.82 11.19
CA GLU A 204 -5.13 -15.73 10.95
C GLU A 204 -5.58 -15.80 9.50
N GLU A 205 -6.88 -15.67 9.26
CA GLU A 205 -7.47 -15.66 7.93
C GLU A 205 -8.02 -14.26 7.62
N LEU A 206 -7.56 -13.70 6.51
CA LEU A 206 -8.16 -12.52 5.90
C LEU A 206 -8.79 -12.94 4.58
N THR A 207 -10.02 -12.49 4.31
CA THR A 207 -10.63 -12.63 2.99
C THR A 207 -10.54 -11.31 2.26
N VAL A 208 -10.18 -11.37 0.98
CA VAL A 208 -10.06 -10.24 0.05
C VAL A 208 -11.10 -10.42 -1.03
N LYS A 209 -12.03 -9.47 -1.17
CA LYS A 209 -13.15 -9.57 -2.10
C LYS A 209 -13.20 -8.40 -3.05
N THR A 210 -13.46 -8.72 -4.30
CA THR A 210 -13.96 -7.80 -5.33
C THR A 210 -15.37 -8.24 -5.75
N GLU A 211 -15.94 -7.60 -6.76
CA GLU A 211 -17.22 -8.02 -7.33
C GLU A 211 -17.16 -9.46 -7.89
N ASP A 212 -16.03 -9.84 -8.51
CA ASP A 212 -15.87 -11.08 -9.27
C ASP A 212 -14.88 -12.07 -8.65
N LEU A 213 -14.14 -11.69 -7.62
CA LEU A 213 -13.05 -12.50 -7.06
C LEU A 213 -13.08 -12.51 -5.54
N GLU A 214 -12.92 -13.70 -4.99
CA GLU A 214 -12.64 -13.92 -3.56
C GLU A 214 -11.31 -14.65 -3.41
N VAL A 215 -10.45 -14.14 -2.51
CA VAL A 215 -9.14 -14.70 -2.21
C VAL A 215 -8.96 -14.75 -0.69
N ASP A 216 -8.58 -15.92 -0.17
CA ASP A 216 -8.31 -16.11 1.24
C ASP A 216 -6.81 -16.08 1.51
N LEU A 217 -6.40 -15.26 2.46
CA LEU A 217 -5.01 -15.08 2.88
C LEU A 217 -4.83 -15.69 4.28
N PHE A 218 -3.90 -16.61 4.44
CA PHE A 218 -3.58 -17.23 5.71
C PHE A 218 -2.23 -16.74 6.21
N LEU A 219 -2.23 -16.17 7.43
CA LEU A 219 -1.07 -15.54 8.02
C LEU A 219 -0.63 -16.26 9.31
N ASP A 220 0.67 -16.32 9.50
CA ASP A 220 1.33 -16.79 10.72
C ASP A 220 2.14 -15.65 11.34
N GLY A 221 1.66 -15.08 12.43
CA GLY A 221 2.30 -13.92 13.06
C GLY A 221 2.47 -12.74 12.10
N GLY A 222 1.47 -12.47 11.26
CA GLY A 222 1.48 -11.40 10.25
C GLY A 222 2.30 -11.71 8.98
N ARG A 223 2.86 -12.92 8.85
CA ARG A 223 3.56 -13.38 7.64
C ARG A 223 2.59 -14.18 6.77
N LEU A 224 2.49 -13.83 5.51
CA LEU A 224 1.68 -14.55 4.54
C LEU A 224 2.28 -15.94 4.28
N ILE A 225 1.49 -16.99 4.58
CA ILE A 225 1.90 -18.40 4.46
C ILE A 225 1.19 -19.07 3.29
N ARG A 226 -0.05 -18.67 3.02
CA ARG A 226 -0.86 -19.31 1.99
C ARG A 226 -1.87 -18.32 1.44
N ILE A 227 -2.14 -18.43 0.14
CA ILE A 227 -3.23 -17.75 -0.57
C ILE A 227 -4.07 -18.82 -1.22
N VAL A 228 -5.39 -18.70 -1.15
CA VAL A 228 -6.34 -19.58 -1.84
C VAL A 228 -7.28 -18.72 -2.66
N ALA A 229 -7.43 -19.03 -3.93
CA ALA A 229 -8.41 -18.44 -4.82
C ALA A 229 -9.35 -19.55 -5.32
N PRO A 230 -10.46 -19.84 -4.60
CA PRO A 230 -11.29 -21.01 -4.85
C PRO A 230 -11.91 -21.02 -6.27
N SER A 231 -12.37 -19.86 -6.74
CA SER A 231 -12.97 -19.70 -8.08
C SER A 231 -12.02 -20.07 -9.22
N ASN A 232 -10.71 -19.95 -9.00
CA ASN A 232 -9.68 -20.22 -9.99
C ASN A 232 -8.97 -21.56 -9.75
N ASN A 233 -9.37 -22.34 -8.72
CA ASN A 233 -8.65 -23.52 -8.25
C ASN A 233 -7.15 -23.27 -8.09
N ALA A 234 -6.80 -22.07 -7.61
CA ALA A 234 -5.42 -21.65 -7.42
C ALA A 234 -5.05 -21.61 -5.94
N GLU A 235 -3.84 -22.03 -5.66
CA GLU A 235 -3.26 -22.01 -4.33
C GLU A 235 -1.79 -21.59 -4.40
N ILE A 236 -1.39 -20.67 -3.55
CA ILE A 236 -0.02 -20.18 -3.46
C ILE A 236 0.47 -20.48 -2.04
N VAL A 237 1.55 -21.24 -1.93
CA VAL A 237 2.04 -21.77 -0.65
C VAL A 237 3.48 -21.34 -0.43
N ARG A 238 3.74 -20.74 0.73
CA ARG A 238 5.10 -20.39 1.16
C ARG A 238 5.92 -21.65 1.45
N GLN A 239 7.19 -21.62 1.00
CA GLN A 239 8.19 -22.68 1.19
C GLN A 239 9.14 -22.33 2.34
#